data_0ad3a1ca1b2334de92c46e78a47397bc
#
_entry.id   0ad3a1ca1b2334de92c46e78a47397bc
#
_cell.length_a   1.000
_cell.length_b   1.000
_cell.length_c   1.000
_cell.angle_alpha   90.00
_cell.angle_beta   90.00
_cell.angle_gamma   90.00
#
_symmetry.space_group_name_H-M   'P 1'
#
loop_
_entity.id
_entity.type
_entity.pdbx_description
1 polymer ?
#
loop_
_entity_poly.entity_id
_entity_poly.type
_entity_poly.pdbx_seq_one_letter_code
_entity_poly.pdbx_strand_id
1 'polypeptide(L)'
;KTDDAGRYFYSVRQNGEDIIYASRLGLKTEGADFTSGVAYQQGTIAEVTDDYQLYQGKHQGEIKDTCTEDTFTLTKDGKELTVVIRVYDDGVAYRYESKEGASVSQEASEFVFPDQASFLSYEQPNVTYEGTYKEYSMNQVYQAAGSYTVPSLVTVNNHYVLLTEAAVFSEEESYCSSYLKTAAGSKNLTWVSGNKQAGNVVMNQAFQTPWRVAVIGEDLNTVVNSDIVTSVNPDAGDRDWSFVKPGKTAWSWWSSTGDDPIAYEPQKDYIDFAAANGWEYVCLDYGWILWDDYKEKVKELADYAKEKGVGLWLWYGVNDVSHTAAGAYPDHS
;
A
#
# COMPACT_ATOMS: atom_id res chain seq x y z
N LYS A 1 22.46 -2.48 13.36
CA LYS A 1 23.27 -2.18 14.57
C LYS A 1 22.36 -2.18 15.80
N THR A 2 22.93 -2.51 16.97
CA THR A 2 22.23 -2.42 18.27
C THR A 2 22.81 -1.31 19.12
N ASP A 3 22.00 -0.73 19.99
CA ASP A 3 22.47 0.15 21.07
C ASP A 3 22.55 -0.61 22.43
N ASP A 4 22.94 0.12 23.48
CA ASP A 4 23.09 -0.45 24.83
C ASP A 4 21.78 -0.96 25.45
N ALA A 5 20.63 -0.52 24.95
CA ALA A 5 19.31 -1.01 25.33
C ALA A 5 18.85 -2.23 24.51
N GLY A 6 19.71 -2.75 23.61
CA GLY A 6 19.37 -3.85 22.72
C GLY A 6 18.27 -3.52 21.72
N ARG A 7 18.18 -2.24 21.31
CA ARG A 7 17.29 -1.80 20.22
C ARG A 7 18.02 -1.96 18.89
N TYR A 8 17.29 -2.37 17.86
CA TYR A 8 17.83 -2.60 16.53
C TYR A 8 17.64 -1.38 15.63
N PHE A 9 18.69 -1.04 14.87
CA PHE A 9 18.69 0.09 13.94
C PHE A 9 19.24 -0.32 12.58
N TYR A 10 18.71 0.31 11.55
CA TYR A 10 19.24 0.32 10.20
C TYR A 10 19.53 1.75 9.76
N SER A 11 20.31 1.92 8.73
CA SER A 11 20.51 3.17 8.00
C SER A 11 20.73 2.83 6.54
N VAL A 12 20.39 3.74 5.65
CA VAL A 12 20.55 3.56 4.20
C VAL A 12 21.49 4.62 3.68
N ARG A 13 22.46 4.18 2.89
CA ARG A 13 23.41 5.02 2.18
C ARG A 13 23.36 4.73 0.70
N GLN A 14 23.47 5.78 -0.11
CA GLN A 14 23.65 5.66 -1.55
C GLN A 14 24.82 6.53 -1.97
N ASN A 15 25.75 5.99 -2.75
CA ASN A 15 26.96 6.69 -3.22
C ASN A 15 27.78 7.36 -2.11
N GLY A 16 27.76 6.79 -0.89
CA GLY A 16 28.49 7.31 0.27
C GLY A 16 27.73 8.37 1.09
N GLU A 17 26.58 8.83 0.65
CA GLU A 17 25.73 9.76 1.36
C GLU A 17 24.69 9.04 2.24
N ASP A 18 24.44 9.57 3.44
CA ASP A 18 23.39 9.08 4.32
C ASP A 18 22.02 9.58 3.79
N ILE A 19 21.16 8.65 3.40
CA ILE A 19 19.81 8.93 2.88
C ILE A 19 18.77 8.76 3.97
N ILE A 20 18.73 7.57 4.61
CA ILE A 20 17.92 7.31 5.80
C ILE A 20 18.86 7.15 6.97
N TYR A 21 18.70 7.98 7.99
CA TYR A 21 19.55 7.99 9.18
C TYR A 21 19.16 6.81 10.09
N ALA A 22 19.93 6.61 11.17
CA ALA A 22 19.69 5.51 12.08
C ALA A 22 18.22 5.46 12.55
N SER A 23 17.50 4.49 12.03
CA SER A 23 16.05 4.26 12.19
C SER A 23 15.82 2.93 12.88
N ARG A 24 14.89 2.87 13.82
CA ARG A 24 14.59 1.65 14.59
C ARG A 24 13.87 0.62 13.75
N LEU A 25 14.07 -0.64 14.11
CA LEU A 25 13.25 -1.78 13.73
C LEU A 25 12.67 -2.43 14.99
N GLY A 26 11.53 -3.06 14.85
CA GLY A 26 10.91 -3.84 15.91
C GLY A 26 9.40 -3.93 15.81
N LEU A 27 8.87 -4.99 16.37
CA LEU A 27 7.45 -5.29 16.45
C LEU A 27 7.11 -5.64 17.90
N LYS A 28 5.98 -5.15 18.40
CA LYS A 28 5.48 -5.51 19.72
C LYS A 28 4.21 -6.33 19.58
N THR A 29 4.24 -7.52 20.16
CA THR A 29 3.08 -8.41 20.25
C THR A 29 2.66 -8.59 21.69
N GLU A 30 1.49 -9.18 21.94
CA GLU A 30 1.07 -9.55 23.30
C GLU A 30 1.99 -10.59 23.93
N GLY A 31 2.65 -11.44 23.11
CA GLY A 31 3.53 -12.52 23.61
C GLY A 31 4.99 -12.13 23.75
N ALA A 32 5.47 -11.07 23.10
CA ALA A 32 6.87 -10.62 23.14
C ALA A 32 7.03 -9.18 22.65
N ASP A 33 8.01 -8.47 23.22
CA ASP A 33 8.38 -7.11 22.82
C ASP A 33 9.73 -7.13 22.08
N PHE A 34 9.68 -7.20 20.74
CA PHE A 34 10.86 -7.20 19.89
C PHE A 34 11.42 -5.80 19.61
N THR A 35 10.99 -4.78 20.35
CA THR A 35 11.47 -3.40 20.15
C THR A 35 12.75 -3.09 20.93
N SER A 36 13.12 -3.95 21.91
CA SER A 36 14.35 -3.80 22.71
C SER A 36 14.73 -5.08 23.44
N GLY A 37 16.00 -5.18 23.83
CA GLY A 37 16.53 -6.30 24.59
C GLY A 37 16.40 -7.65 23.88
N VAL A 38 16.50 -7.64 22.55
CA VAL A 38 16.41 -8.84 21.72
C VAL A 38 17.79 -9.49 21.52
N ALA A 39 17.80 -10.81 21.42
CA ALA A 39 18.95 -11.53 20.89
C ALA A 39 18.87 -11.59 19.36
N TYR A 40 20.00 -11.46 18.70
CA TYR A 40 20.14 -11.46 17.25
C TYR A 40 20.82 -12.72 16.77
N GLN A 41 20.31 -13.29 15.69
CA GLN A 41 20.94 -14.38 14.95
C GLN A 41 20.91 -14.07 13.46
N GLN A 42 22.10 -13.98 12.85
CA GLN A 42 22.22 -13.86 11.39
C GLN A 42 21.63 -15.08 10.71
N GLY A 43 20.79 -14.83 9.72
CA GLY A 43 20.28 -15.84 8.80
C GLY A 43 21.07 -15.88 7.50
N THR A 44 20.39 -15.86 6.38
CA THR A 44 20.99 -15.95 5.04
C THR A 44 21.15 -14.56 4.42
N ILE A 45 22.23 -14.40 3.66
CA ILE A 45 22.39 -13.30 2.70
C ILE A 45 22.49 -13.95 1.33
N ALA A 46 21.62 -13.57 0.42
CA ALA A 46 21.54 -14.15 -0.93
C ALA A 46 21.15 -13.09 -1.97
N GLU A 47 21.56 -13.31 -3.20
CA GLU A 47 21.01 -12.60 -4.34
C GLU A 47 19.66 -13.23 -4.70
N VAL A 48 18.63 -12.40 -4.88
CA VAL A 48 17.29 -12.80 -5.31
C VAL A 48 16.98 -12.04 -6.59
N THR A 49 16.44 -12.75 -7.57
CA THR A 49 15.96 -12.16 -8.82
C THR A 49 14.49 -12.46 -8.95
N ASP A 50 13.70 -11.41 -9.02
CA ASP A 50 12.27 -11.48 -9.35
C ASP A 50 12.15 -11.36 -10.87
N ASP A 51 11.50 -12.36 -11.50
CA ASP A 51 11.35 -12.47 -12.96
C ASP A 51 9.87 -12.68 -13.28
N TYR A 52 9.24 -11.67 -13.85
CA TYR A 52 7.79 -11.67 -14.10
C TYR A 52 7.41 -10.76 -15.27
N GLN A 53 6.16 -10.91 -15.73
CA GLN A 53 5.62 -10.14 -16.85
C GLN A 53 4.68 -9.04 -16.36
N LEU A 54 4.95 -7.79 -16.71
CA LEU A 54 3.98 -6.69 -16.58
C LEU A 54 3.19 -6.54 -17.88
N TYR A 55 1.88 -6.73 -17.80
CA TYR A 55 0.97 -6.58 -18.94
C TYR A 55 0.49 -5.15 -19.13
N GLN A 56 0.46 -4.38 -18.05
CA GLN A 56 -0.02 -3.01 -18.04
C GLN A 56 0.64 -2.24 -16.90
N GLY A 57 0.52 -0.93 -16.91
CA GLY A 57 1.01 -0.03 -15.88
C GLY A 57 1.94 1.04 -16.44
N LYS A 58 2.94 1.46 -15.66
CA LYS A 58 3.92 2.48 -16.06
C LYS A 58 4.78 2.05 -17.25
N HIS A 59 5.05 0.76 -17.39
CA HIS A 59 5.63 0.13 -18.57
C HIS A 59 5.06 -1.29 -18.74
N GLN A 60 5.34 -1.91 -19.87
CA GLN A 60 4.95 -3.28 -20.20
C GLN A 60 6.20 -4.06 -20.57
N GLY A 61 6.20 -5.34 -20.29
CA GLY A 61 7.28 -6.23 -20.69
C GLY A 61 7.76 -7.15 -19.57
N GLU A 62 8.81 -7.85 -19.85
CA GLU A 62 9.50 -8.71 -18.88
C GLU A 62 10.27 -7.83 -17.90
N ILE A 63 10.05 -8.07 -16.62
CA ILE A 63 10.79 -7.45 -15.53
C ILE A 63 11.72 -8.48 -14.94
N LYS A 64 12.98 -8.10 -14.82
CA LYS A 64 13.99 -8.87 -14.14
C LYS A 64 14.71 -7.99 -13.15
N ASP A 65 14.19 -8.00 -11.93
CA ASP A 65 14.67 -7.15 -10.86
C ASP A 65 15.50 -7.97 -9.87
N THR A 66 16.69 -7.50 -9.54
CA THR A 66 17.65 -8.23 -8.72
C THR A 66 17.99 -7.44 -7.47
N CYS A 67 17.99 -8.11 -6.33
CA CYS A 67 18.32 -7.50 -5.04
C CYS A 67 19.22 -8.41 -4.21
N THR A 68 19.86 -7.84 -3.21
CA THR A 68 20.41 -8.61 -2.10
C THR A 68 19.38 -8.73 -1.00
N GLU A 69 18.99 -9.96 -0.67
CA GLU A 69 18.12 -10.24 0.45
C GLU A 69 18.95 -10.69 1.66
N ASP A 70 18.75 -10.02 2.79
CA ASP A 70 19.33 -10.35 4.11
C ASP A 70 18.22 -10.73 5.07
N THR A 71 18.33 -11.91 5.67
CA THR A 71 17.42 -12.38 6.72
C THR A 71 18.12 -12.52 8.05
N PHE A 72 17.45 -12.18 9.12
CA PHE A 72 17.94 -12.44 10.48
C PHE A 72 16.77 -12.63 11.44
N THR A 73 17.04 -13.33 12.55
CA THR A 73 16.04 -13.63 13.58
C THR A 73 16.32 -12.81 14.84
N LEU A 74 15.28 -12.17 15.33
CA LEU A 74 15.24 -11.56 16.65
C LEU A 74 14.55 -12.54 17.61
N THR A 75 15.18 -12.81 18.75
CA THR A 75 14.61 -13.70 19.78
C THR A 75 14.35 -12.91 21.06
N LYS A 76 13.16 -13.08 21.61
CA LYS A 76 12.74 -12.46 22.88
C LYS A 76 11.78 -13.38 23.62
N ASP A 77 12.05 -13.64 24.88
CA ASP A 77 11.21 -14.46 25.78
C ASP A 77 10.79 -15.82 25.18
N GLY A 78 11.72 -16.45 24.43
CA GLY A 78 11.50 -17.73 23.75
C GLY A 78 10.67 -17.65 22.46
N LYS A 79 10.31 -16.45 22.01
CA LYS A 79 9.64 -16.19 20.73
C LYS A 79 10.63 -15.68 19.68
N GLU A 80 10.35 -15.97 18.43
CA GLU A 80 11.15 -15.57 17.28
C GLU A 80 10.38 -14.62 16.35
N LEU A 81 11.09 -13.64 15.82
CA LEU A 81 10.63 -12.75 14.76
C LEU A 81 11.72 -12.67 13.68
N THR A 82 11.42 -13.07 12.48
CA THR A 82 12.32 -12.92 11.35
C THR A 82 12.16 -11.53 10.75
N VAL A 83 13.28 -10.88 10.45
CA VAL A 83 13.33 -9.64 9.66
C VAL A 83 13.93 -10.00 8.31
N VAL A 84 13.25 -9.61 7.25
CA VAL A 84 13.71 -9.76 5.86
C VAL A 84 13.96 -8.37 5.32
N ILE A 85 15.16 -8.11 4.78
CA ILE A 85 15.54 -6.86 4.15
C ILE A 85 15.98 -7.15 2.73
N ARG A 86 15.44 -6.43 1.76
CA ARG A 86 15.87 -6.45 0.36
C ARG A 86 16.51 -5.12 0.00
N VAL A 87 17.66 -5.16 -0.62
CA VAL A 87 18.42 -3.98 -1.06
C VAL A 87 18.55 -4.05 -2.58
N TYR A 88 17.96 -3.08 -3.25
CA TYR A 88 17.96 -2.87 -4.69
C TYR A 88 18.91 -1.71 -5.04
N ASP A 89 19.22 -1.56 -6.32
CA ASP A 89 20.02 -0.42 -6.80
C ASP A 89 19.29 0.93 -6.60
N ASP A 90 17.96 0.90 -6.62
CA ASP A 90 17.08 2.06 -6.51
C ASP A 90 16.22 2.06 -5.23
N GLY A 91 16.60 1.31 -4.19
CA GLY A 91 15.91 1.40 -2.90
C GLY A 91 16.05 0.20 -1.98
N VAL A 92 15.24 0.21 -0.94
CA VAL A 92 15.22 -0.84 0.08
C VAL A 92 13.80 -1.19 0.47
N ALA A 93 13.58 -2.45 0.83
CA ALA A 93 12.33 -2.91 1.42
C ALA A 93 12.63 -3.82 2.62
N TYR A 94 11.77 -3.78 3.64
CA TYR A 94 11.86 -4.72 4.76
C TYR A 94 10.48 -5.12 5.26
N ARG A 95 10.39 -6.31 5.87
CA ARG A 95 9.19 -6.80 6.54
C ARG A 95 9.54 -7.68 7.72
N TYR A 96 8.54 -7.98 8.52
CA TYR A 96 8.63 -8.96 9.60
C TYR A 96 7.83 -10.20 9.24
N GLU A 97 8.35 -11.36 9.66
CA GLU A 97 7.70 -12.66 9.50
C GLU A 97 7.64 -13.38 10.84
N SER A 98 6.48 -13.89 11.19
CA SER A 98 6.26 -14.73 12.38
C SER A 98 5.78 -16.10 11.94
N LYS A 99 6.36 -17.14 12.55
CA LYS A 99 5.92 -18.53 12.35
C LYS A 99 4.65 -18.88 13.12
N GLU A 100 4.19 -17.98 13.99
CA GLU A 100 3.02 -18.16 14.84
C GLU A 100 2.10 -16.95 14.70
N GLY A 101 0.81 -17.16 15.01
CA GLY A 101 -0.12 -16.04 15.15
C GLY A 101 0.23 -15.14 16.34
N ALA A 102 -0.12 -13.88 16.22
CA ALA A 102 0.10 -12.90 17.29
C ALA A 102 -0.89 -11.74 17.21
N SER A 103 -1.14 -11.11 18.34
CA SER A 103 -1.80 -9.82 18.44
C SER A 103 -0.72 -8.73 18.45
N VAL A 104 -0.60 -7.99 17.35
CA VAL A 104 0.42 -6.94 17.17
C VAL A 104 -0.12 -5.62 17.65
N SER A 105 0.50 -5.07 18.69
CA SER A 105 0.07 -3.80 19.31
C SER A 105 0.84 -2.59 18.82
N GLN A 106 2.06 -2.76 18.29
CA GLN A 106 2.89 -1.67 17.83
C GLN A 106 3.94 -2.17 16.84
N GLU A 107 4.18 -1.36 15.81
CA GLU A 107 5.37 -1.44 14.98
C GLU A 107 6.29 -0.27 15.37
N ALA A 108 7.55 -0.56 15.69
CA ALA A 108 8.54 0.45 16.04
C ALA A 108 9.46 0.80 14.85
N SER A 109 9.11 0.33 13.67
CA SER A 109 9.84 0.66 12.44
C SER A 109 9.75 2.15 12.14
N GLU A 110 10.88 2.76 11.90
CA GLU A 110 11.01 4.20 11.76
C GLU A 110 11.71 4.57 10.45
N PHE A 111 11.46 5.82 10.04
CA PHE A 111 12.30 6.56 9.09
C PHE A 111 12.75 7.84 9.74
N VAL A 112 14.07 8.07 9.74
CA VAL A 112 14.70 9.28 10.28
C VAL A 112 15.39 10.02 9.16
N PHE A 113 15.02 11.29 8.98
CA PHE A 113 15.61 12.20 8.01
C PHE A 113 16.13 13.47 8.72
N PRO A 114 17.06 14.22 8.13
CA PRO A 114 17.50 15.47 8.71
C PRO A 114 16.39 16.54 8.69
N ASP A 115 16.45 17.46 9.66
CA ASP A 115 15.42 18.50 9.88
C ASP A 115 15.13 19.37 8.64
N GLN A 116 16.14 19.55 7.77
CA GLN A 116 16.06 20.35 6.54
C GLN A 116 15.49 19.60 5.33
N ALA A 117 15.30 18.28 5.40
CA ALA A 117 14.71 17.54 4.31
C ALA A 117 13.27 18.03 4.04
N SER A 118 12.86 18.02 2.77
CA SER A 118 11.49 18.30 2.38
C SER A 118 10.67 17.02 2.45
N PHE A 119 9.39 17.14 2.79
CA PHE A 119 8.44 16.06 2.92
C PHE A 119 7.14 16.43 2.22
N LEU A 120 6.86 15.82 1.09
CA LEU A 120 5.62 15.97 0.35
C LEU A 120 4.66 14.85 0.75
N SER A 121 3.61 15.22 1.42
CA SER A 121 2.60 14.27 1.90
C SER A 121 1.25 14.96 2.12
N TYR A 122 0.28 14.19 2.51
CA TYR A 122 -1.01 14.69 2.91
C TYR A 122 -1.36 14.16 4.31
N GLU A 123 -1.78 15.06 5.19
CA GLU A 123 -2.29 14.69 6.51
C GLU A 123 -3.54 13.85 6.35
N GLN A 124 -3.56 12.72 7.02
CA GLN A 124 -4.66 11.77 6.96
C GLN A 124 -5.70 12.01 8.06
N PRO A 125 -6.64 12.96 7.87
CA PRO A 125 -7.71 13.19 8.84
C PRO A 125 -8.84 12.18 8.67
N ASN A 126 -8.97 11.56 7.50
CA ASN A 126 -10.06 10.65 7.16
C ASN A 126 -9.59 9.49 6.28
N VAL A 127 -10.49 8.59 5.98
CA VAL A 127 -10.22 7.35 5.23
C VAL A 127 -10.39 7.48 3.71
N THR A 128 -10.72 8.64 3.18
CA THR A 128 -11.02 8.80 1.75
C THR A 128 -9.77 8.86 0.87
N TYR A 129 -8.61 9.23 1.43
CA TYR A 129 -7.35 9.42 0.69
C TYR A 129 -7.43 10.44 -0.46
N GLU A 130 -8.37 11.37 -0.40
CA GLU A 130 -8.64 12.40 -1.43
C GLU A 130 -8.14 13.80 -1.02
N GLY A 131 -7.19 13.86 -0.09
CA GLY A 131 -6.62 15.12 0.37
C GLY A 131 -5.58 15.70 -0.60
N THR A 132 -5.29 16.97 -0.43
CA THR A 132 -4.26 17.65 -1.20
C THR A 132 -2.89 17.45 -0.56
N TYR A 133 -1.93 16.95 -1.34
CA TYR A 133 -0.54 16.86 -0.91
C TYR A 133 0.05 18.26 -0.67
N LYS A 134 0.80 18.40 0.41
CA LYS A 134 1.48 19.63 0.82
C LYS A 134 2.93 19.34 1.10
N GLU A 135 3.77 20.32 0.85
CA GLU A 135 5.18 20.27 1.18
C GLU A 135 5.41 20.82 2.59
N TYR A 136 6.19 20.08 3.38
CA TYR A 136 6.61 20.41 4.74
C TYR A 136 8.14 20.29 4.81
N SER A 137 8.80 21.02 5.74
CA SER A 137 10.11 20.59 6.18
C SER A 137 9.98 19.45 7.19
N MET A 138 10.95 18.55 7.25
CA MET A 138 10.95 17.48 8.28
C MET A 138 10.92 18.05 9.70
N ASN A 139 11.51 19.21 9.94
CA ASN A 139 11.41 19.88 11.23
C ASN A 139 9.95 20.24 11.58
N GLN A 140 9.15 20.74 10.63
CA GLN A 140 7.72 20.99 10.88
C GLN A 140 6.98 19.69 11.21
N VAL A 141 7.25 18.62 10.46
CA VAL A 141 6.68 17.29 10.69
C VAL A 141 7.03 16.79 12.09
N TYR A 142 8.28 16.89 12.51
CA TYR A 142 8.75 16.44 13.82
C TYR A 142 8.21 17.27 15.00
N GLN A 143 7.89 18.53 14.79
CA GLN A 143 7.27 19.38 15.83
C GLN A 143 5.75 19.12 15.96
N ALA A 144 5.12 18.60 14.93
CA ALA A 144 3.70 18.27 14.93
C ALA A 144 3.42 16.86 15.50
N ALA A 145 2.20 16.63 15.97
CA ALA A 145 1.66 15.30 16.21
C ALA A 145 0.76 14.95 15.02
N GLY A 146 1.37 14.51 13.90
CA GLY A 146 0.69 14.29 12.63
C GLY A 146 0.58 12.83 12.25
N SER A 147 -0.39 12.54 11.39
CA SER A 147 -0.53 11.27 10.67
C SER A 147 -0.53 11.58 9.17
N TYR A 148 0.25 10.84 8.41
CA TYR A 148 0.50 11.09 7.00
C TYR A 148 0.24 9.84 6.18
N THR A 149 -0.32 10.01 5.00
CA THR A 149 -0.61 8.90 4.09
C THR A 149 0.65 8.37 3.43
N VAL A 150 0.55 7.21 2.84
CA VAL A 150 1.52 6.69 1.86
C VAL A 150 0.82 6.54 0.50
N PRO A 151 1.54 6.74 -0.61
CA PRO A 151 2.95 7.09 -0.70
C PRO A 151 3.25 8.53 -0.23
N SER A 152 4.42 8.74 0.36
CA SER A 152 4.96 10.07 0.73
C SER A 152 6.35 10.23 0.15
N LEU A 153 6.70 11.44 -0.28
CA LEU A 153 8.00 11.73 -0.90
C LEU A 153 8.85 12.60 0.01
N VAL A 154 10.07 12.15 0.30
CA VAL A 154 11.10 12.94 0.99
C VAL A 154 12.15 13.37 -0.02
N THR A 155 12.58 14.64 0.05
CA THR A 155 13.75 15.11 -0.69
C THR A 155 14.88 15.39 0.32
N VAL A 156 16.00 14.70 0.16
CA VAL A 156 17.15 14.75 1.06
C VAL A 156 18.45 14.59 0.27
N ASN A 157 19.45 15.45 0.52
CA ASN A 157 20.79 15.32 -0.07
C ASN A 157 20.77 15.08 -1.60
N ASN A 158 19.95 15.83 -2.34
CA ASN A 158 19.71 15.68 -3.78
C ASN A 158 19.12 14.32 -4.22
N HIS A 159 18.55 13.58 -3.28
CA HIS A 159 17.82 12.33 -3.56
C HIS A 159 16.33 12.49 -3.27
N TYR A 160 15.53 11.72 -3.99
CA TYR A 160 14.11 11.55 -3.77
C TYR A 160 13.85 10.18 -3.16
N VAL A 161 13.14 10.14 -2.05
CA VAL A 161 12.81 8.91 -1.31
C VAL A 161 11.31 8.76 -1.24
N LEU A 162 10.75 7.82 -2.01
CA LEU A 162 9.32 7.49 -1.94
C LEU A 162 9.10 6.44 -0.87
N LEU A 163 8.38 6.80 0.18
CA LEU A 163 7.98 5.91 1.26
C LEU A 163 6.61 5.32 0.94
N THR A 164 6.53 4.01 0.87
CA THR A 164 5.27 3.29 0.60
C THR A 164 5.28 1.90 1.24
N GLU A 165 4.21 1.13 1.03
CA GLU A 165 4.11 -0.27 1.45
C GLU A 165 3.68 -1.14 0.26
N ALA A 166 3.96 -2.43 0.36
CA ALA A 166 3.58 -3.43 -0.64
C ALA A 166 3.19 -4.74 0.03
N ALA A 167 2.55 -5.65 -0.71
CA ALA A 167 2.08 -6.94 -0.23
C ALA A 167 1.17 -6.83 1.02
N VAL A 168 0.23 -5.91 0.98
CA VAL A 168 -0.80 -5.73 2.03
C VAL A 168 -1.79 -6.90 2.01
N PHE A 169 -2.04 -7.45 0.81
CA PHE A 169 -2.92 -8.58 0.59
C PHE A 169 -2.18 -9.91 0.74
N SER A 170 -2.83 -10.91 1.33
CA SER A 170 -2.41 -12.31 1.40
C SER A 170 -3.62 -13.21 1.13
N GLU A 171 -3.40 -14.36 0.51
CA GLU A 171 -4.46 -15.35 0.27
C GLU A 171 -4.99 -15.97 1.56
N GLU A 172 -4.13 -16.12 2.56
CA GLU A 172 -4.48 -16.78 3.82
C GLU A 172 -5.07 -15.79 4.82
N GLU A 173 -4.30 -14.80 5.23
CA GLU A 173 -4.71 -13.79 6.18
C GLU A 173 -3.94 -12.49 5.90
N SER A 174 -4.63 -11.45 5.45
CA SER A 174 -4.02 -10.16 5.19
C SER A 174 -3.74 -9.40 6.47
N TYR A 175 -2.59 -8.76 6.57
CA TYR A 175 -2.24 -7.91 7.69
C TYR A 175 -3.20 -6.70 7.76
N CYS A 176 -2.82 -5.57 7.33
CA CYS A 176 -3.66 -4.39 7.04
C CYS A 176 -2.78 -3.29 6.45
N SER A 177 -3.40 -2.34 5.76
CA SER A 177 -2.71 -1.12 5.31
C SER A 177 -2.25 -0.28 6.50
N SER A 178 -1.27 0.59 6.25
CA SER A 178 -0.64 1.41 7.27
C SER A 178 -0.53 2.87 6.83
N TYR A 179 -0.16 3.72 7.76
CA TYR A 179 0.16 5.13 7.52
C TYR A 179 1.39 5.52 8.36
N LEU A 180 1.98 6.66 8.04
CA LEU A 180 3.10 7.22 8.80
C LEU A 180 2.59 8.14 9.90
N LYS A 181 3.22 8.10 11.07
CA LYS A 181 2.90 8.95 12.21
C LYS A 181 4.15 9.53 12.83
N THR A 182 4.03 10.74 13.32
CA THR A 182 5.02 11.37 14.19
C THR A 182 4.38 11.82 15.49
N ALA A 183 5.13 11.81 16.58
CA ALA A 183 4.76 12.42 17.84
C ALA A 183 5.44 13.77 17.99
N ALA A 184 4.80 14.73 18.63
CA ALA A 184 5.36 16.05 18.84
C ALA A 184 6.74 15.99 19.53
N GLY A 185 7.74 16.62 18.91
CA GLY A 185 9.13 16.61 19.36
C GLY A 185 9.90 15.31 19.09
N SER A 186 9.29 14.32 18.43
CA SER A 186 10.02 13.15 17.93
C SER A 186 10.85 13.54 16.70
N LYS A 187 11.88 12.74 16.38
CA LYS A 187 12.68 12.95 15.16
C LYS A 187 12.57 11.74 14.24
N ASN A 188 11.36 11.19 14.13
CA ASN A 188 11.08 10.01 13.33
C ASN A 188 9.67 10.03 12.74
N LEU A 189 9.50 9.30 11.65
CA LEU A 189 8.24 8.84 11.11
C LEU A 189 8.11 7.35 11.45
N THR A 190 7.03 6.95 12.07
CA THR A 190 6.79 5.56 12.50
C THR A 190 5.61 4.98 11.75
N TRP A 191 5.69 3.72 11.35
CA TRP A 191 4.57 2.99 10.78
C TRP A 191 3.50 2.71 11.82
N VAL A 192 2.25 2.91 11.45
CA VAL A 192 1.08 2.60 12.28
C VAL A 192 0.05 1.87 11.45
N SER A 193 -0.44 0.76 11.97
CA SER A 193 -1.52 -0.01 11.35
C SER A 193 -2.80 0.79 11.22
N GLY A 194 -3.44 0.72 10.07
CA GLY A 194 -4.67 1.46 9.75
C GLY A 194 -5.92 0.96 10.48
N ASN A 195 -5.88 -0.19 11.14
CA ASN A 195 -7.03 -0.74 11.85
C ASN A 195 -7.31 0.03 13.15
N LYS A 196 -8.11 1.09 13.05
CA LYS A 196 -8.48 1.95 14.18
C LYS A 196 -9.50 1.31 15.14
N GLN A 197 -10.18 0.24 14.75
CA GLN A 197 -11.29 -0.29 15.56
C GLN A 197 -10.85 -1.22 16.67
N ALA A 198 -9.72 -1.90 16.53
CA ALA A 198 -9.27 -2.92 17.50
C ALA A 198 -8.01 -2.52 18.28
N GLY A 199 -7.32 -1.44 17.94
CA GLY A 199 -6.04 -1.07 18.57
C GLY A 199 -4.87 -1.99 18.20
N ASN A 200 -5.11 -3.27 17.96
CA ASN A 200 -4.14 -4.29 17.59
C ASN A 200 -4.50 -4.93 16.25
N VAL A 201 -3.47 -5.40 15.52
CA VAL A 201 -3.65 -6.30 14.38
C VAL A 201 -3.57 -7.73 14.90
N VAL A 202 -4.67 -8.47 14.78
CA VAL A 202 -4.76 -9.85 15.27
C VAL A 202 -4.56 -10.79 14.09
N MET A 203 -3.49 -11.58 14.16
CA MET A 203 -3.16 -12.63 13.19
C MET A 203 -3.30 -13.98 13.89
N ASN A 204 -4.14 -14.86 13.33
CA ASN A 204 -4.49 -16.13 13.96
C ASN A 204 -3.50 -17.25 13.67
N GLN A 205 -2.68 -17.08 12.66
CA GLN A 205 -1.67 -18.03 12.20
C GLN A 205 -0.34 -17.35 11.87
N ALA A 206 0.62 -18.08 11.33
CA ALA A 206 1.85 -17.50 10.81
C ALA A 206 1.55 -16.34 9.85
N PHE A 207 2.29 -15.25 9.96
CA PHE A 207 1.99 -14.04 9.18
C PHE A 207 3.24 -13.32 8.72
N GLN A 208 3.03 -12.44 7.76
CA GLN A 208 4.00 -11.46 7.30
C GLN A 208 3.36 -10.07 7.40
N THR A 209 4.15 -9.07 7.83
CA THR A 209 3.71 -7.68 7.68
C THR A 209 3.83 -7.26 6.21
N PRO A 210 3.14 -6.19 5.76
CA PRO A 210 3.47 -5.57 4.50
C PRO A 210 4.95 -5.19 4.44
N TRP A 211 5.50 -5.17 3.23
CA TRP A 211 6.82 -4.58 3.01
C TRP A 211 6.78 -3.08 3.25
N ARG A 212 7.74 -2.58 4.01
CA ARG A 212 8.03 -1.16 4.20
C ARG A 212 9.05 -0.79 3.15
N VAL A 213 8.65 0.00 2.18
CA VAL A 213 9.43 0.29 0.97
C VAL A 213 9.90 1.74 0.99
N ALA A 214 11.17 1.93 0.69
CA ALA A 214 11.77 3.23 0.37
C ALA A 214 12.44 3.12 -1.00
N VAL A 215 11.78 3.66 -2.03
CA VAL A 215 12.38 3.81 -3.37
C VAL A 215 13.25 5.05 -3.35
N ILE A 216 14.50 4.97 -3.82
CA ILE A 216 15.50 6.02 -3.70
C ILE A 216 16.08 6.32 -5.09
N GLY A 217 16.00 7.55 -5.54
CA GLY A 217 16.53 7.99 -6.81
C GLY A 217 17.17 9.37 -6.75
N GLU A 218 18.16 9.62 -7.57
CA GLU A 218 18.77 10.96 -7.76
C GLU A 218 17.85 11.87 -8.60
N ASP A 219 16.85 11.30 -9.24
CA ASP A 219 15.81 12.02 -9.96
C ASP A 219 14.43 11.35 -9.79
N LEU A 220 13.38 12.11 -10.13
CA LEU A 220 11.99 11.61 -10.04
C LEU A 220 11.69 10.52 -11.07
N ASN A 221 12.42 10.46 -12.19
CA ASN A 221 12.22 9.45 -13.20
C ASN A 221 12.62 8.06 -12.66
N THR A 222 13.71 7.97 -11.92
CA THR A 222 14.12 6.75 -11.21
C THR A 222 13.02 6.31 -10.24
N VAL A 223 12.49 7.22 -9.44
CA VAL A 223 11.43 6.90 -8.46
C VAL A 223 10.15 6.41 -9.13
N VAL A 224 9.72 7.07 -10.21
CA VAL A 224 8.48 6.70 -10.94
C VAL A 224 8.62 5.35 -11.64
N ASN A 225 9.81 5.02 -12.16
CA ASN A 225 10.05 3.80 -12.92
C ASN A 225 10.55 2.62 -12.09
N SER A 226 10.79 2.78 -10.79
CA SER A 226 11.21 1.68 -9.91
C SER A 226 10.19 0.53 -9.90
N ASP A 227 10.67 -0.69 -9.97
CA ASP A 227 9.86 -1.91 -9.94
C ASP A 227 9.77 -2.56 -8.54
N ILE A 228 10.44 -2.00 -7.53
CA ILE A 228 10.51 -2.58 -6.18
C ILE A 228 9.10 -2.94 -5.65
N VAL A 229 8.12 -2.05 -5.80
CA VAL A 229 6.74 -2.31 -5.28
C VAL A 229 6.12 -3.53 -5.95
N THR A 230 6.32 -3.73 -7.24
CA THR A 230 5.81 -4.91 -7.95
C THR A 230 6.64 -6.16 -7.63
N SER A 231 7.97 -6.03 -7.53
CA SER A 231 8.90 -7.13 -7.24
C SER A 231 8.73 -7.74 -5.84
N VAL A 232 8.32 -6.95 -4.84
CA VAL A 232 8.09 -7.46 -3.48
C VAL A 232 6.66 -7.96 -3.24
N ASN A 233 5.75 -7.78 -4.20
CA ASN A 233 4.43 -8.39 -4.12
C ASN A 233 4.50 -9.87 -4.51
N PRO A 234 3.64 -10.72 -3.92
CA PRO A 234 3.57 -12.13 -4.32
C PRO A 234 3.10 -12.26 -5.78
N ASP A 235 3.54 -13.33 -6.42
CA ASP A 235 3.04 -13.70 -7.74
C ASP A 235 1.51 -13.90 -7.71
N ALA A 236 0.86 -13.55 -8.81
CA ALA A 236 -0.58 -13.76 -9.00
C ALA A 236 -0.98 -15.26 -9.06
N GLY A 237 -0.01 -16.18 -9.14
CA GLY A 237 -0.20 -17.62 -9.20
C GLY A 237 -0.73 -18.12 -10.56
N ASP A 238 -0.90 -19.42 -10.65
CA ASP A 238 -1.26 -20.14 -11.89
C ASP A 238 -2.76 -20.02 -12.29
N ARG A 239 -3.46 -18.97 -11.87
CA ARG A 239 -4.85 -18.76 -12.26
C ARG A 239 -4.97 -18.27 -13.69
N ASP A 240 -6.08 -18.57 -14.34
CA ASP A 240 -6.39 -17.97 -15.65
C ASP A 240 -6.81 -16.50 -15.47
N TRP A 241 -5.90 -15.60 -15.77
CA TRP A 241 -6.12 -14.15 -15.74
C TRP A 241 -6.45 -13.56 -17.11
N SER A 242 -6.71 -14.37 -18.13
CA SER A 242 -6.94 -13.93 -19.52
C SER A 242 -8.15 -13.02 -19.69
N PHE A 243 -9.08 -13.05 -18.72
CA PHE A 243 -10.25 -12.17 -18.68
C PHE A 243 -9.91 -10.75 -18.20
N VAL A 244 -8.80 -10.55 -17.50
CA VAL A 244 -8.36 -9.23 -17.01
C VAL A 244 -7.78 -8.44 -18.18
N LYS A 245 -8.50 -7.41 -18.58
CA LYS A 245 -8.07 -6.51 -19.66
C LYS A 245 -8.07 -5.10 -19.12
N PRO A 246 -6.90 -4.52 -18.88
CA PRO A 246 -6.79 -3.13 -18.47
C PRO A 246 -7.36 -2.17 -19.52
N GLY A 247 -7.88 -1.03 -19.08
CA GLY A 247 -8.44 -0.02 -20.00
C GLY A 247 -8.84 1.25 -19.28
N LYS A 248 -9.26 2.24 -20.05
CA LYS A 248 -9.80 3.50 -19.55
C LYS A 248 -11.29 3.32 -19.25
N THR A 249 -11.74 3.91 -18.16
CA THR A 249 -13.13 3.82 -17.70
C THR A 249 -13.77 5.20 -17.64
N ALA A 250 -14.91 5.38 -18.30
CA ALA A 250 -15.75 6.55 -18.07
C ALA A 250 -16.53 6.38 -16.77
N TRP A 251 -16.57 7.41 -15.95
CA TRP A 251 -17.14 7.34 -14.62
C TRP A 251 -17.91 8.62 -14.28
N SER A 252 -19.19 8.47 -13.94
CA SER A 252 -20.09 9.60 -13.74
C SER A 252 -19.83 10.40 -12.46
N TRP A 253 -19.26 9.78 -11.42
CA TRP A 253 -19.07 10.38 -10.10
C TRP A 253 -18.29 11.71 -10.16
N TRP A 254 -17.19 11.75 -10.90
CA TRP A 254 -16.34 12.95 -10.94
C TRP A 254 -16.81 14.02 -11.91
N SER A 255 -17.65 13.67 -12.87
CA SER A 255 -18.08 14.60 -13.93
C SER A 255 -19.49 15.16 -13.73
N SER A 256 -20.29 14.57 -12.85
CA SER A 256 -21.64 15.06 -12.53
C SER A 256 -21.56 16.25 -11.57
N THR A 257 -21.58 17.46 -12.11
CA THR A 257 -21.68 18.67 -11.30
C THR A 257 -23.14 19.11 -11.21
N GLY A 258 -23.83 18.69 -10.15
CA GLY A 258 -25.19 19.14 -9.82
C GLY A 258 -26.32 18.19 -10.21
N ASP A 259 -26.06 17.19 -11.01
CA ASP A 259 -26.99 16.10 -11.30
C ASP A 259 -26.70 14.89 -10.43
N ASP A 260 -27.66 13.99 -10.29
CA ASP A 260 -27.47 12.74 -9.57
C ASP A 260 -26.50 11.81 -10.36
N PRO A 261 -25.25 11.61 -9.91
CA PRO A 261 -24.26 10.83 -10.65
C PRO A 261 -24.63 9.36 -10.76
N ILE A 262 -25.59 8.90 -9.96
CA ILE A 262 -26.05 7.52 -9.91
C ILE A 262 -27.41 7.34 -10.57
N ALA A 263 -27.99 8.39 -11.17
CA ALA A 263 -29.24 8.25 -11.92
C ALA A 263 -29.07 7.31 -13.12
N TYR A 264 -30.11 6.56 -13.44
CA TYR A 264 -30.08 5.60 -14.53
C TYR A 264 -29.91 6.26 -15.91
N GLU A 265 -30.70 7.32 -16.17
CA GLU A 265 -30.79 7.93 -17.50
C GLU A 265 -29.44 8.45 -18.07
N PRO A 266 -28.56 9.11 -17.28
CA PRO A 266 -27.29 9.58 -17.81
C PRO A 266 -26.30 8.47 -18.15
N GLN A 267 -26.48 7.23 -17.69
CA GLN A 267 -25.46 6.18 -17.86
C GLN A 267 -25.24 5.81 -19.33
N LYS A 268 -26.25 5.97 -20.18
CA LYS A 268 -26.10 5.75 -21.62
C LYS A 268 -25.19 6.78 -22.28
N ASP A 269 -25.22 8.03 -21.81
CA ASP A 269 -24.34 9.09 -22.34
C ASP A 269 -22.87 8.78 -22.00
N TYR A 270 -22.58 8.22 -20.82
CA TYR A 270 -21.23 7.77 -20.46
C TYR A 270 -20.75 6.57 -21.28
N ILE A 271 -21.64 5.65 -21.61
CA ILE A 271 -21.34 4.55 -22.55
C ILE A 271 -21.03 5.09 -23.93
N ASP A 272 -21.84 6.02 -24.45
CA ASP A 272 -21.62 6.65 -25.74
C ASP A 272 -20.33 7.48 -25.76
N PHE A 273 -20.02 8.18 -24.66
CA PHE A 273 -18.76 8.89 -24.50
C PHE A 273 -17.56 7.94 -24.54
N ALA A 274 -17.60 6.84 -23.79
CA ALA A 274 -16.54 5.85 -23.79
C ALA A 274 -16.32 5.27 -25.19
N ALA A 275 -17.38 4.86 -25.87
CA ALA A 275 -17.34 4.34 -27.24
C ALA A 275 -16.74 5.35 -28.23
N ALA A 276 -17.20 6.61 -28.18
CA ALA A 276 -16.73 7.66 -29.08
C ALA A 276 -15.25 8.02 -28.89
N ASN A 277 -14.71 7.82 -27.68
CA ASN A 277 -13.31 8.09 -27.34
C ASN A 277 -12.41 6.85 -27.37
N GLY A 278 -12.94 5.69 -27.74
CA GLY A 278 -12.19 4.43 -27.75
C GLY A 278 -11.76 3.99 -26.34
N TRP A 279 -12.56 4.28 -25.34
CA TRP A 279 -12.36 3.81 -23.98
C TRP A 279 -13.03 2.44 -23.79
N GLU A 280 -12.36 1.59 -23.05
CA GLU A 280 -12.75 0.19 -22.94
C GLU A 280 -13.95 -0.03 -22.02
N TYR A 281 -14.18 0.87 -21.03
CA TYR A 281 -15.13 0.62 -19.96
C TYR A 281 -15.95 1.85 -19.58
N VAL A 282 -17.09 1.54 -18.90
CA VAL A 282 -17.86 2.48 -18.09
C VAL A 282 -18.08 1.86 -16.70
N CYS A 283 -18.06 2.68 -15.66
CA CYS A 283 -18.35 2.27 -14.29
C CYS A 283 -19.71 2.81 -13.83
N LEU A 284 -20.61 1.92 -13.45
CA LEU A 284 -21.80 2.27 -12.67
C LEU A 284 -21.40 2.39 -11.21
N ASP A 285 -21.49 3.61 -10.67
CA ASP A 285 -21.09 3.92 -9.31
C ASP A 285 -22.11 3.44 -8.26
N TYR A 286 -21.80 3.69 -6.99
CA TYR A 286 -22.69 3.45 -5.86
C TYR A 286 -24.15 3.83 -6.18
N GLY A 287 -25.08 3.02 -5.74
CA GLY A 287 -26.52 3.31 -5.82
C GLY A 287 -27.25 2.67 -6.99
N TRP A 288 -26.58 2.09 -7.99
CA TRP A 288 -27.24 1.36 -9.09
C TRP A 288 -28.18 0.26 -8.57
N ILE A 289 -27.86 -0.35 -7.43
CA ILE A 289 -28.67 -1.38 -6.79
C ILE A 289 -29.96 -0.83 -6.14
N LEU A 290 -30.05 0.47 -5.95
CA LEU A 290 -31.21 1.17 -5.41
C LEU A 290 -32.25 1.56 -6.49
N TRP A 291 -31.91 1.34 -7.77
CA TRP A 291 -32.87 1.60 -8.83
C TRP A 291 -34.05 0.63 -8.76
N ASP A 292 -35.26 1.16 -9.03
CA ASP A 292 -36.40 0.27 -9.29
C ASP A 292 -36.04 -0.65 -10.47
N ASP A 293 -36.31 -1.95 -10.33
CA ASP A 293 -35.99 -2.97 -11.35
C ASP A 293 -34.50 -2.96 -11.76
N TYR A 294 -33.58 -2.81 -10.77
CA TYR A 294 -32.16 -2.64 -11.02
C TYR A 294 -31.55 -3.77 -11.88
N LYS A 295 -32.02 -5.02 -11.74
CA LYS A 295 -31.51 -6.17 -12.52
C LYS A 295 -31.79 -5.98 -14.03
N GLU A 296 -32.98 -5.54 -14.36
CA GLU A 296 -33.38 -5.23 -15.72
C GLU A 296 -32.63 -4.04 -16.28
N LYS A 297 -32.51 -2.96 -15.50
CA LYS A 297 -31.79 -1.73 -15.89
C LYS A 297 -30.30 -1.99 -16.09
N VAL A 298 -29.65 -2.72 -15.19
CA VAL A 298 -28.22 -3.09 -15.35
C VAL A 298 -28.05 -3.98 -16.59
N LYS A 299 -28.96 -4.93 -16.79
CA LYS A 299 -28.90 -5.76 -18.01
C LYS A 299 -29.08 -4.94 -19.29
N GLU A 300 -30.01 -3.99 -19.32
CA GLU A 300 -30.21 -3.09 -20.46
C GLU A 300 -28.95 -2.29 -20.74
N LEU A 301 -28.31 -1.69 -19.71
CA LEU A 301 -27.07 -0.93 -19.87
C LEU A 301 -25.90 -1.83 -20.32
N ALA A 302 -25.83 -3.06 -19.81
CA ALA A 302 -24.79 -4.02 -20.20
C ALA A 302 -24.95 -4.44 -21.68
N ASP A 303 -26.18 -4.70 -22.12
CA ASP A 303 -26.47 -5.02 -23.52
C ASP A 303 -26.14 -3.81 -24.43
N TYR A 304 -26.52 -2.60 -24.04
CA TYR A 304 -26.23 -1.38 -24.76
C TYR A 304 -24.70 -1.12 -24.84
N ALA A 305 -23.98 -1.24 -23.72
CA ALA A 305 -22.53 -1.10 -23.71
C ALA A 305 -21.85 -2.11 -24.63
N LYS A 306 -22.31 -3.37 -24.59
CA LYS A 306 -21.82 -4.44 -25.46
C LYS A 306 -22.03 -4.13 -26.96
N GLU A 307 -23.18 -3.58 -27.35
CA GLU A 307 -23.43 -3.13 -28.74
C GLU A 307 -22.45 -2.05 -29.18
N LYS A 308 -22.02 -1.20 -28.25
CA LYS A 308 -21.04 -0.13 -28.48
C LYS A 308 -19.58 -0.60 -28.35
N GLY A 309 -19.35 -1.85 -27.99
CA GLY A 309 -18.00 -2.39 -27.76
C GLY A 309 -17.35 -1.95 -26.45
N VAL A 310 -18.14 -1.49 -25.47
CA VAL A 310 -17.71 -1.01 -24.16
C VAL A 310 -18.05 -2.04 -23.08
N GLY A 311 -17.13 -2.32 -22.16
CA GLY A 311 -17.37 -3.14 -21.00
C GLY A 311 -18.04 -2.37 -19.87
N LEU A 312 -18.88 -3.05 -19.07
CA LEU A 312 -19.57 -2.46 -17.93
C LEU A 312 -18.98 -2.97 -16.63
N TRP A 313 -18.63 -2.06 -15.72
CA TRP A 313 -18.21 -2.35 -14.36
C TRP A 313 -19.30 -1.95 -13.38
N LEU A 314 -19.45 -2.73 -12.31
CA LEU A 314 -20.32 -2.40 -11.18
C LEU A 314 -19.44 -2.08 -9.98
N TRP A 315 -19.64 -0.89 -9.40
CA TRP A 315 -18.97 -0.51 -8.16
C TRP A 315 -19.70 -1.12 -6.95
N TYR A 316 -18.94 -1.64 -6.02
CA TYR A 316 -19.43 -2.14 -4.74
C TYR A 316 -18.59 -1.57 -3.60
N GLY A 317 -19.22 -1.17 -2.51
CA GLY A 317 -18.52 -0.95 -1.24
C GLY A 317 -18.10 -2.27 -0.60
N VAL A 318 -17.00 -2.27 0.14
CA VAL A 318 -16.51 -3.48 0.84
C VAL A 318 -17.58 -4.06 1.79
N ASN A 319 -18.41 -3.20 2.39
CA ASN A 319 -19.51 -3.63 3.26
C ASN A 319 -20.64 -4.32 2.50
N ASP A 320 -20.81 -3.99 1.22
CA ASP A 320 -21.84 -4.59 0.37
C ASP A 320 -21.48 -6.03 0.02
N VAL A 321 -20.18 -6.30 -0.16
CA VAL A 321 -19.65 -7.63 -0.50
C VAL A 321 -19.54 -8.52 0.74
N SER A 322 -19.27 -7.95 1.90
CA SER A 322 -19.00 -8.70 3.14
C SER A 322 -20.25 -9.23 3.86
N HIS A 323 -21.46 -8.93 3.37
CA HIS A 323 -22.75 -9.27 4.02
C HIS A 323 -22.91 -8.76 5.46
N THR A 324 -22.03 -7.84 5.91
CA THR A 324 -22.06 -7.33 7.29
C THR A 324 -23.01 -6.16 7.48
N ALA A 325 -23.46 -5.55 6.41
CA ALA A 325 -24.50 -4.51 6.44
C ALA A 325 -25.88 -5.19 6.32
N ALA A 326 -26.38 -5.73 7.42
CA ALA A 326 -27.73 -6.28 7.47
C ALA A 326 -28.75 -5.23 7.02
N GLY A 327 -29.33 -5.41 5.83
CA GLY A 327 -30.50 -4.68 5.36
C GLY A 327 -30.24 -3.55 4.36
N ALA A 328 -29.00 -3.30 3.92
CA ALA A 328 -28.73 -2.24 2.96
C ALA A 328 -28.88 -2.65 1.50
N TYR A 329 -28.60 -3.91 1.16
CA TYR A 329 -28.68 -4.41 -0.21
C TYR A 329 -29.40 -5.75 -0.29
N PRO A 330 -30.20 -6.00 -1.34
CA PRO A 330 -30.83 -7.29 -1.55
C PRO A 330 -29.78 -8.37 -1.79
N ASP A 331 -30.17 -9.60 -1.45
CA ASP A 331 -29.36 -10.81 -1.61
C ASP A 331 -28.74 -10.89 -3.01
N HIS A 332 -27.44 -11.04 -3.10
CA HIS A 332 -26.67 -11.13 -4.34
C HIS A 332 -26.57 -12.58 -4.89
N SER A 333 -27.38 -13.50 -4.39
CA SER A 333 -27.43 -14.92 -4.83
C SER A 333 -28.05 -15.10 -6.21
#